data_856c74d1c72ff7d69496f9aee3ba8f94
#
_entry.id   856c74d1c72ff7d69496f9aee3ba8f94
#
_cell.length_a   1.000
_cell.length_b   1.000
_cell.length_c   1.000
_cell.angle_alpha   90.00
_cell.angle_beta   90.00
_cell.angle_gamma   90.00
#
_symmetry.space_group_name_H-M   'P 1'
#
loop_
_entity.id
_entity.type
_entity.pdbx_description
1 polymer ?
#
loop_
_entity_poly.entity_id
_entity_poly.type
_entity_poly.pdbx_seq_one_letter_code
_entity_poly.pdbx_strand_id
1 'polypeptide(L)'
;MDDTKSNTRDITPVITVQVELRKRKEGGLCFWCTSSKQAHRSQHIEYFYSEADPFYRAATSYLSRQGFNEDFGHVVRSHFDKKPDIKVFSFLK
;
A
#
# COMPACT_ATOMS: atom_id res chain seq x y z
N MET A 1 -30.06 -11.08 13.31
CA MET A 1 -29.23 -11.36 13.85
C MET A 1 -27.89 -11.31 13.23
N ASP A 2 -27.58 -11.99 12.43
CA ASP A 2 -26.29 -12.05 11.95
C ASP A 2 -25.97 -11.13 10.86
N ASP A 3 -26.85 -10.21 10.54
CA ASP A 3 -26.65 -9.32 9.44
C ASP A 3 -25.44 -8.47 9.59
N THR A 4 -25.17 -8.03 10.80
CA THR A 4 -23.99 -7.21 11.01
C THR A 4 -22.74 -7.99 10.73
N LYS A 5 -22.70 -9.23 11.08
CA LYS A 5 -21.55 -10.02 10.80
C LYS A 5 -21.35 -10.21 9.32
N SER A 6 -22.41 -10.44 8.61
CA SER A 6 -22.33 -10.60 7.18
C SER A 6 -21.76 -9.37 6.54
N ASN A 7 -22.24 -8.21 6.93
CA ASN A 7 -21.77 -6.98 6.34
C ASN A 7 -20.29 -6.78 6.58
N THR A 8 -19.84 -7.11 7.77
CA THR A 8 -18.44 -6.94 8.09
C THR A 8 -17.59 -7.87 7.24
N ARG A 9 -18.06 -9.07 7.04
CA ARG A 9 -17.29 -10.03 6.26
C ARG A 9 -17.27 -9.73 4.79
N ASP A 10 -18.22 -8.94 4.32
CA ASP A 10 -18.30 -8.63 2.91
C ASP A 10 -17.31 -7.58 2.46
N ILE A 11 -16.63 -6.94 3.39
CA ILE A 11 -15.62 -5.96 3.01
C ILE A 11 -14.35 -6.69 2.63
N THR A 12 -14.14 -6.81 1.33
CA THR A 12 -13.00 -7.54 0.80
C THR A 12 -12.07 -6.58 0.09
N PRO A 13 -10.79 -6.58 0.43
CA PRO A 13 -9.85 -5.71 -0.26
C PRO A 13 -9.75 -6.05 -1.74
N VAL A 14 -9.70 -5.03 -2.57
CA VAL A 14 -9.51 -5.21 -4.00
C VAL A 14 -8.05 -5.50 -4.30
N ILE A 15 -7.16 -4.84 -3.59
CA ILE A 15 -5.74 -4.99 -3.82
C ILE A 15 -4.99 -4.75 -2.52
N THR A 16 -3.93 -5.48 -2.33
CA THR A 16 -3.03 -5.29 -1.20
C THR A 16 -1.68 -4.82 -1.74
N VAL A 17 -1.14 -3.76 -1.16
CA VAL A 17 0.14 -3.20 -1.56
C VAL A 17 1.10 -3.34 -0.39
N GLN A 18 2.26 -3.91 -0.67
CA GLN A 18 3.33 -4.00 0.31
C GLN A 18 4.36 -2.93 -0.01
N VAL A 19 4.73 -2.16 1.00
CA VAL A 19 5.69 -1.07 0.86
C VAL A 19 6.85 -1.34 1.79
N GLU A 20 8.03 -1.54 1.20
CA GLU A 20 9.22 -1.83 1.97
C GLU A 20 10.19 -0.67 1.91
N LEU A 21 10.64 -0.20 3.08
CA LEU A 21 11.61 0.88 3.17
C LEU A 21 13.00 0.32 2.93
N ARG A 22 13.73 0.91 2.01
CA ARG A 22 15.08 0.46 1.66
C ARG A 22 16.04 1.63 1.62
N LYS A 23 17.31 1.33 1.85
CA LYS A 23 18.37 2.31 1.70
C LYS A 23 18.95 2.20 0.30
N ARG A 24 19.25 3.35 -0.28
CA ARG A 24 19.91 3.39 -1.57
C ARG A 24 21.40 3.25 -1.39
N LYS A 25 22.07 2.74 -2.42
CA LYS A 25 23.53 2.62 -2.39
C LYS A 25 24.19 3.97 -2.30
N GLU A 26 23.62 4.95 -2.96
CA GLU A 26 24.18 6.30 -2.97
C GLU A 26 23.84 7.10 -1.74
N GLY A 27 23.08 6.51 -0.84
CA GLY A 27 22.57 7.23 0.31
C GLY A 27 21.12 7.60 0.12
N GLY A 28 20.45 7.89 1.23
CA GLY A 28 19.04 8.21 1.20
C GLY A 28 18.16 6.99 1.26
N LEU A 29 16.86 7.21 1.20
CA LEU A 29 15.85 6.18 1.37
C LEU A 29 14.95 6.11 0.16
N CYS A 30 14.38 4.94 -0.08
CA CYS A 30 13.35 4.75 -1.10
C CYS A 30 12.42 3.64 -0.64
N PHE A 31 11.30 3.51 -1.33
CA PHE A 31 10.35 2.43 -1.06
C PHE A 31 10.33 1.46 -2.22
N TRP A 32 10.20 0.20 -1.88
CA TRP A 32 9.97 -0.86 -2.86
C TRP A 32 8.54 -1.32 -2.70
N CYS A 33 7.73 -1.15 -3.74
CA CYS A 33 6.32 -1.45 -3.69
C CYS A 33 5.98 -2.65 -4.56
N THR A 34 5.14 -3.52 -4.02
CA THR A 34 4.61 -4.66 -4.76
C THR A 34 3.12 -4.76 -4.46
N SER A 35 2.39 -5.46 -5.29
CA SER A 35 0.96 -5.62 -5.07
C SER A 35 0.54 -7.07 -5.20
N SER A 36 -0.67 -7.35 -4.75
CA SER A 36 -1.25 -8.68 -4.84
C SER A 36 -1.73 -9.01 -6.25
N LYS A 37 -1.76 -8.04 -7.15
CA LYS A 37 -2.20 -8.28 -8.52
C LYS A 37 -0.98 -8.57 -9.38
N GLN A 38 -0.99 -9.70 -10.04
CA GLN A 38 0.16 -10.10 -10.84
C GLN A 38 0.43 -9.17 -12.01
N ALA A 39 -0.60 -8.51 -12.50
CA ALA A 39 -0.43 -7.56 -13.59
C ALA A 39 0.38 -6.33 -13.19
N HIS A 40 0.51 -6.09 -11.90
CA HIS A 40 1.21 -4.92 -11.42
C HIS A 40 2.65 -5.26 -11.14
N ARG A 41 3.54 -4.50 -11.74
CA ARG A 41 4.97 -4.73 -11.54
C ARG A 41 5.44 -4.05 -10.28
N SER A 42 6.41 -4.66 -9.64
CA SER A 42 7.03 -4.02 -8.50
C SER A 42 7.81 -2.79 -8.97
N GLN A 43 7.96 -1.83 -8.11
CA GLN A 43 8.54 -0.56 -8.48
C GLN A 43 9.14 0.14 -7.27
N HIS A 44 10.23 0.87 -7.51
CA HIS A 44 10.79 1.75 -6.50
C HIS A 44 10.07 3.09 -6.56
N ILE A 45 9.75 3.63 -5.39
CA ILE A 45 9.07 4.92 -5.24
C ILE A 45 9.95 5.79 -4.35
N GLU A 46 10.02 7.07 -4.64
CA GLU A 46 10.79 8.01 -3.84
C GLU A 46 10.29 8.07 -2.41
N TYR A 47 11.21 8.38 -1.50
CA TYR A 47 10.82 8.61 -0.11
C TYR A 47 10.27 10.02 0.02
N PHE A 48 9.09 10.14 0.61
CA PHE A 48 8.43 11.43 0.75
C PHE A 48 8.68 11.97 2.16
N TYR A 49 9.72 12.77 2.28
CA TYR A 49 10.15 13.25 3.59
C TYR A 49 9.14 14.16 4.27
N SER A 50 8.32 14.85 3.50
CA SER A 50 7.38 15.81 4.07
C SER A 50 6.01 15.21 4.35
N GLU A 51 5.81 13.93 4.09
CA GLU A 51 4.52 13.30 4.32
C GLU A 51 4.40 12.79 5.73
N ALA A 52 3.21 12.91 6.30
CA ALA A 52 2.94 12.38 7.63
C ALA A 52 3.02 10.86 7.64
N ASP A 53 2.56 10.23 6.56
CA ASP A 53 2.67 8.78 6.42
C ASP A 53 3.30 8.48 5.08
N PRO A 54 4.63 8.46 5.01
CA PRO A 54 5.30 8.23 3.73
C PRO A 54 5.05 6.85 3.14
N PHE A 55 4.79 5.84 3.97
CA PHE A 55 4.44 4.52 3.45
C PHE A 55 3.12 4.58 2.67
N TYR A 56 2.12 5.25 3.23
CA TYR A 56 0.84 5.38 2.56
C TYR A 56 0.99 6.16 1.26
N ARG A 57 1.77 7.24 1.30
CA ARG A 57 2.01 8.04 0.11
C ARG A 57 2.68 7.21 -0.98
N ALA A 58 3.64 6.38 -0.60
CA ALA A 58 4.31 5.51 -1.55
C ALA A 58 3.32 4.50 -2.15
N ALA A 59 2.45 3.95 -1.34
CA ALA A 59 1.46 2.99 -1.82
C ALA A 59 0.52 3.62 -2.85
N THR A 60 0.03 4.82 -2.57
CA THR A 60 -0.88 5.49 -3.50
C THR A 60 -0.15 5.94 -4.77
N SER A 61 1.09 6.39 -4.65
CA SER A 61 1.88 6.75 -5.82
C SER A 61 2.14 5.53 -6.70
N TYR A 62 2.43 4.40 -6.07
CA TYR A 62 2.63 3.16 -6.80
C TYR A 62 1.37 2.77 -7.56
N LEU A 63 0.22 2.81 -6.89
CA LEU A 63 -1.04 2.44 -7.55
C LEU A 63 -1.34 3.36 -8.72
N SER A 64 -1.09 4.65 -8.56
CA SER A 64 -1.30 5.60 -9.64
C SER A 64 -0.44 5.26 -10.85
N ARG A 65 0.83 4.91 -10.61
CA ARG A 65 1.74 4.55 -11.70
C ARG A 65 1.34 3.24 -12.37
N GLN A 66 0.64 2.37 -11.65
CA GLN A 66 0.18 1.10 -12.21
C GLN A 66 -1.16 1.25 -12.94
N GLY A 67 -1.68 2.47 -13.07
CA GLY A 67 -2.88 2.71 -13.83
C GLY A 67 -4.15 2.82 -13.03
N PHE A 68 -4.08 2.72 -11.72
CA PHE A 68 -5.24 2.97 -10.87
C PHE A 68 -5.38 4.46 -10.63
N ASN A 69 -6.59 4.94 -10.68
CA ASN A 69 -6.81 6.34 -10.42
C ASN A 69 -7.22 6.52 -8.96
N GLU A 70 -7.60 7.73 -8.61
CA GLU A 70 -7.83 8.03 -7.23
C GLU A 70 -9.09 7.44 -6.64
N ASP A 71 -9.81 6.68 -7.41
CA ASP A 71 -10.98 5.99 -6.88
C ASP A 71 -10.62 4.88 -5.93
N PHE A 72 -9.36 4.56 -5.85
CA PHE A 72 -8.90 3.61 -4.87
C PHE A 72 -8.76 4.33 -3.56
N GLY A 73 -9.79 4.66 -2.95
CA GLY A 73 -9.69 5.63 -1.91
C GLY A 73 -9.55 5.10 -0.50
N HIS A 74 -9.97 3.91 -0.24
CA HIS A 74 -10.10 3.49 1.15
C HIS A 74 -9.14 2.40 1.53
N VAL A 75 -8.36 2.66 2.57
CA VAL A 75 -7.57 1.64 3.21
C VAL A 75 -8.45 0.97 4.25
N VAL A 76 -8.75 -0.30 4.04
CA VAL A 76 -9.55 -1.04 5.01
C VAL A 76 -8.67 -1.71 6.06
N ARG A 77 -7.38 -1.84 5.78
CA ARG A 77 -6.45 -2.46 6.71
C ARG A 77 -5.04 -1.97 6.42
N SER A 78 -4.26 -1.74 7.47
CA SER A 78 -2.83 -1.52 7.30
C SER A 78 -2.12 -2.05 8.53
N HIS A 79 -0.93 -2.59 8.32
CA HIS A 79 -0.13 -3.10 9.43
C HIS A 79 1.32 -3.22 8.99
N PHE A 80 2.23 -3.21 9.94
CA PHE A 80 3.63 -3.48 9.67
C PHE A 80 3.85 -4.99 9.68
N ASP A 81 4.50 -5.49 8.66
CA ASP A 81 4.73 -6.91 8.51
C ASP A 81 6.06 -7.33 9.14
N LYS A 82 7.12 -6.60 8.86
CA LYS A 82 8.42 -6.92 9.43
C LYS A 82 8.98 -5.69 10.08
N LYS A 83 8.78 -5.61 11.39
CA LYS A 83 9.24 -4.46 12.16
C LYS A 83 8.73 -3.20 11.50
N PRO A 84 9.49 -2.11 11.51
CA PRO A 84 9.03 -0.89 10.89
C PRO A 84 9.40 -0.76 9.41
N ASP A 85 10.00 -1.77 8.82
CA ASP A 85 10.53 -1.63 7.47
C ASP A 85 9.50 -1.93 6.38
N ILE A 86 8.53 -2.76 6.67
CA ILE A 86 7.54 -3.16 5.66
C ILE A 86 6.14 -2.90 6.19
N LYS A 87 5.39 -2.11 5.46
CA LYS A 87 4.00 -1.84 5.81
C LYS A 87 3.10 -2.31 4.68
N VAL A 88 2.01 -2.96 5.05
CA VAL A 88 1.08 -3.54 4.09
C VAL A 88 -0.24 -2.80 4.19
N PHE A 89 -0.75 -2.37 3.05
CA PHE A 89 -2.03 -1.68 2.96
C PHE A 89 -3.00 -2.51 2.13
N SER A 90 -4.22 -2.65 2.62
CA SER A 90 -5.29 -3.31 1.88
C SER A 90 -6.30 -2.25 1.49
N PHE A 91 -6.50 -2.10 0.20
CA PHE A 91 -7.37 -1.05 -0.35
C PHE A 91 -8.69 -1.62 -0.80
N LEU A 92 -9.73 -0.83 -0.58
CA LEU A 92 -11.05 -1.09 -1.09
C LEU A 92 -11.32 -0.10 -2.22
N LYS A 93 -11.86 -0.58 -3.28
CA LYS A 93 -12.17 0.30 -4.39
C LYS A 93 -13.42 1.12 -4.14
#